data_f82b54b75505ef910e5450e0cb3140e6
#
_entry.id   f82b54b75505ef910e5450e0cb3140e6
#
_cell.length_a   1.000
_cell.length_b   1.000
_cell.length_c   1.000
_cell.angle_alpha   90.00
_cell.angle_beta   90.00
_cell.angle_gamma   90.00
#
_symmetry.space_group_name_H-M   'P 1'
#
loop_
_entity.id
_entity.type
_entity.pdbx_description
1 polymer ?
#
loop_
_entity_poly.entity_id
_entity_poly.type
_entity_poly.pdbx_seq_one_letter_code
_entity_poly.pdbx_strand_id
1 'polypeptide(L)'
;MAILRLQHIGLAVQDLHDTCARFERIFGLKARDFRNDQGKGKQVDARILLGNDCWLHVVQNWDPAARVYQFLEQHGEGLEHIALETDDIEADVQRLRDAGAPIFQDTIFDANDGYEAFVFPDDAIGFTVELIQPHKTSWRYPDDARDAPVSDAMGLIRLQHIGIVVEDMHAACQRFETLFGLPAQDFRADQGQGMQYDARILLGNKCWIHVVQNWNPESRVYQFLHGKGEGLEHIALQTGAIAEDIEHLNTIGTPIWRRSILNAPDGFEAFVYPDDGVDFTVELIQPHPTSWGYEAD
;
A
#
# COMPACT_ATOMS: atom_id res chain seq x y z
N MET A 1 5.73 -8.56 19.67
CA MET A 1 4.71 -7.87 18.88
C MET A 1 3.96 -8.92 18.09
N ALA A 2 2.64 -8.90 18.12
CA ALA A 2 1.85 -9.82 17.32
C ALA A 2 1.07 -9.00 16.28
N ILE A 3 1.78 -8.60 15.22
CA ILE A 3 1.10 -8.06 14.04
C ILE A 3 0.24 -9.17 13.45
N LEU A 4 -1.05 -8.93 13.38
CA LEU A 4 -2.02 -9.91 12.91
C LEU A 4 -2.10 -9.93 11.38
N ARG A 5 -2.13 -8.74 10.78
CA ARG A 5 -2.26 -8.58 9.33
C ARG A 5 -2.10 -7.13 8.90
N LEU A 6 -1.95 -6.92 7.60
CA LEU A 6 -2.22 -5.62 6.98
C LEU A 6 -3.74 -5.38 7.01
N GLN A 7 -4.19 -4.28 7.59
CA GLN A 7 -5.61 -3.92 7.59
C GLN A 7 -5.96 -3.03 6.41
N HIS A 8 -5.22 -1.93 6.21
CA HIS A 8 -5.46 -1.00 5.11
C HIS A 8 -4.17 -0.30 4.66
N ILE A 9 -4.29 0.38 3.53
CA ILE A 9 -3.29 1.28 2.98
C ILE A 9 -3.93 2.66 2.90
N GLY A 10 -3.31 3.68 3.48
CA GLY A 10 -3.80 5.05 3.43
C GLY A 10 -3.40 5.75 2.13
N LEU A 11 -4.38 6.32 1.47
CA LEU A 11 -4.21 7.15 0.26
C LEU A 11 -4.67 8.58 0.55
N ALA A 12 -3.74 9.51 0.51
CA ALA A 12 -4.01 10.94 0.67
C ALA A 12 -4.35 11.58 -0.68
N VAL A 13 -5.49 12.26 -0.77
CA VAL A 13 -6.00 12.84 -2.02
C VAL A 13 -6.57 14.25 -1.81
N GLN A 14 -6.56 15.05 -2.89
CA GLN A 14 -7.17 16.40 -2.90
C GLN A 14 -8.67 16.35 -3.19
N ASP A 15 -9.13 15.38 -3.99
CA ASP A 15 -10.55 15.15 -4.27
C ASP A 15 -10.89 13.67 -4.15
N LEU A 16 -11.49 13.32 -3.00
CA LEU A 16 -11.89 11.96 -2.69
C LEU A 16 -12.90 11.39 -3.70
N HIS A 17 -13.86 12.20 -4.13
CA HIS A 17 -14.91 11.71 -5.04
C HIS A 17 -14.37 11.46 -6.44
N ASP A 18 -13.50 12.34 -6.94
CA ASP A 18 -12.86 12.16 -8.24
C ASP A 18 -11.93 10.94 -8.22
N THR A 19 -11.10 10.79 -7.18
CA THR A 19 -10.25 9.61 -7.02
C THR A 19 -11.06 8.31 -6.97
N CYS A 20 -12.12 8.25 -6.16
CA CYS A 20 -12.99 7.07 -6.11
C CYS A 20 -13.64 6.76 -7.48
N ALA A 21 -14.09 7.78 -8.20
CA ALA A 21 -14.66 7.61 -9.54
C ALA A 21 -13.59 7.12 -10.55
N ARG A 22 -12.35 7.57 -10.45
CA ARG A 22 -11.23 7.07 -11.26
C ARG A 22 -10.94 5.59 -10.98
N PHE A 23 -10.90 5.16 -9.73
CA PHE A 23 -10.72 3.75 -9.37
C PHE A 23 -11.84 2.86 -9.91
N GLU A 24 -13.08 3.30 -9.80
CA GLU A 24 -14.24 2.58 -10.38
C GLU A 24 -14.13 2.49 -11.91
N ARG A 25 -13.84 3.61 -12.57
CA ARG A 25 -13.74 3.66 -14.05
C ARG A 25 -12.59 2.83 -14.59
N ILE A 26 -11.42 2.90 -13.95
CA ILE A 26 -10.18 2.28 -14.45
C ILE A 26 -10.12 0.80 -14.08
N PHE A 27 -10.37 0.48 -12.82
CA PHE A 27 -10.15 -0.86 -12.28
C PHE A 27 -11.45 -1.61 -11.94
N GLY A 28 -12.63 -0.99 -12.06
CA GLY A 28 -13.88 -1.57 -11.58
C GLY A 28 -13.97 -1.69 -10.06
N LEU A 29 -13.11 -0.98 -9.33
CA LEU A 29 -13.02 -1.01 -7.88
C LEU A 29 -13.92 0.07 -7.27
N LYS A 30 -15.06 -0.34 -6.71
CA LYS A 30 -16.05 0.59 -6.15
C LYS A 30 -15.71 1.02 -4.75
N ALA A 31 -15.73 2.34 -4.53
CA ALA A 31 -15.66 2.90 -3.18
C ALA A 31 -16.98 2.72 -2.42
N ARG A 32 -16.88 2.54 -1.12
CA ARG A 32 -18.01 2.39 -0.19
C ARG A 32 -17.74 3.08 1.15
N ASP A 33 -18.76 3.12 1.99
CA ASP A 33 -18.66 3.58 3.38
C ASP A 33 -18.10 5.00 3.50
N PHE A 34 -18.59 5.90 2.63
CA PHE A 34 -18.24 7.32 2.69
C PHE A 34 -18.58 7.91 4.05
N ARG A 35 -17.61 8.54 4.68
CA ARG A 35 -17.76 9.21 5.98
C ARG A 35 -17.28 10.64 5.91
N ASN A 36 -17.96 11.47 6.70
CA ASN A 36 -17.42 12.77 7.12
C ASN A 36 -16.87 12.62 8.54
N ASP A 37 -15.83 13.37 8.84
CA ASP A 37 -15.27 13.38 10.18
C ASP A 37 -16.32 13.91 11.17
N GLN A 38 -17.07 13.12 11.74
CA GLN A 38 -18.04 13.24 12.83
C GLN A 38 -18.33 14.67 13.35
N GLY A 39 -18.63 15.59 12.41
CA GLY A 39 -19.09 16.94 12.71
C GLY A 39 -18.01 18.01 12.89
N LYS A 40 -16.73 17.69 12.66
CA LYS A 40 -15.67 18.72 12.62
C LYS A 40 -15.46 19.29 11.23
N GLY A 41 -15.94 18.60 10.17
CA GLY A 41 -15.90 19.06 8.79
C GLY A 41 -14.49 19.26 8.22
N LYS A 42 -13.52 18.53 8.75
CA LYS A 42 -12.10 18.65 8.37
C LYS A 42 -11.58 17.52 7.53
N GLN A 43 -12.32 16.41 7.46
CA GLN A 43 -11.95 15.19 6.73
C GLN A 43 -13.18 14.55 6.11
N VAL A 44 -12.99 13.97 4.95
CA VAL A 44 -13.87 12.97 4.36
C VAL A 44 -13.05 11.76 3.98
N ASP A 45 -13.62 10.59 4.11
CA ASP A 45 -12.95 9.35 3.76
C ASP A 45 -13.90 8.31 3.18
N ALA A 46 -13.34 7.33 2.49
CA ALA A 46 -14.02 6.17 1.95
C ALA A 46 -13.07 4.99 1.89
N ARG A 47 -13.59 3.79 1.68
CA ARG A 47 -12.75 2.62 1.45
C ARG A 47 -13.04 1.94 0.13
N ILE A 48 -11.99 1.41 -0.48
CA ILE A 48 -12.04 0.56 -1.67
C ILE A 48 -11.50 -0.81 -1.27
N LEU A 49 -12.30 -1.86 -1.41
CA LEU A 49 -11.88 -3.21 -1.03
C LEU A 49 -10.89 -3.77 -2.05
N LEU A 50 -9.77 -4.32 -1.56
CA LEU A 50 -8.68 -4.84 -2.38
C LEU A 50 -8.55 -6.38 -2.33
N GLY A 51 -9.49 -7.06 -1.69
CA GLY A 51 -9.36 -8.49 -1.36
C GLY A 51 -8.51 -8.71 -0.10
N ASN A 52 -8.31 -9.97 0.29
CA ASN A 52 -7.47 -10.37 1.44
C ASN A 52 -7.83 -9.70 2.77
N ASP A 53 -9.09 -9.36 3.01
CA ASP A 53 -9.51 -8.59 4.18
C ASP A 53 -8.80 -7.22 4.31
N CYS A 54 -8.30 -6.67 3.21
CA CYS A 54 -7.59 -5.41 3.12
C CYS A 54 -8.33 -4.40 2.25
N TRP A 55 -8.16 -3.11 2.53
CA TRP A 55 -8.75 -2.03 1.73
C TRP A 55 -7.80 -0.86 1.55
N LEU A 56 -8.05 -0.07 0.55
CA LEU A 56 -7.48 1.26 0.39
C LEU A 56 -8.37 2.23 1.16
N HIS A 57 -7.80 2.97 2.10
CA HIS A 57 -8.44 4.04 2.85
C HIS A 57 -8.15 5.36 2.16
N VAL A 58 -9.10 5.84 1.38
CA VAL A 58 -8.98 7.11 0.65
C VAL A 58 -9.37 8.25 1.56
N VAL A 59 -8.49 9.21 1.75
CA VAL A 59 -8.66 10.32 2.72
C VAL A 59 -8.40 11.66 2.07
N GLN A 60 -9.38 12.56 2.17
CA GLN A 60 -9.22 13.99 1.91
C GLN A 60 -9.32 14.75 3.22
N ASN A 61 -8.34 15.59 3.52
CA ASN A 61 -8.27 16.31 4.79
C ASN A 61 -7.92 17.80 4.58
N TRP A 62 -8.59 18.69 5.32
CA TRP A 62 -8.40 20.16 5.25
C TRP A 62 -7.82 20.75 6.54
N ASP A 63 -7.48 19.93 7.55
CA ASP A 63 -6.89 20.42 8.78
C ASP A 63 -5.38 20.53 8.64
N PRO A 64 -4.78 21.74 8.65
CA PRO A 64 -3.33 21.91 8.56
C PRO A 64 -2.54 21.21 9.67
N ALA A 65 -3.18 20.88 10.78
CA ALA A 65 -2.55 20.13 11.87
C ALA A 65 -2.61 18.61 11.67
N ALA A 66 -3.39 18.14 10.69
CA ALA A 66 -3.51 16.70 10.41
C ALA A 66 -2.33 16.19 9.59
N ARG A 67 -1.88 14.99 9.91
CA ARG A 67 -0.77 14.29 9.24
C ARG A 67 -1.02 14.14 7.73
N VAL A 68 -2.22 13.72 7.34
CA VAL A 68 -2.60 13.56 5.93
C VAL A 68 -2.54 14.88 5.16
N TYR A 69 -2.99 16.00 5.76
CA TYR A 69 -2.87 17.32 5.14
C TYR A 69 -1.38 17.71 4.94
N GLN A 70 -0.55 17.49 5.96
CA GLN A 70 0.88 17.79 5.88
C GLN A 70 1.58 16.95 4.81
N PHE A 71 1.19 15.68 4.68
CA PHE A 71 1.69 14.83 3.60
C PHE A 71 1.32 15.38 2.21
N LEU A 72 0.06 15.76 2.01
CA LEU A 72 -0.41 16.34 0.75
C LEU A 72 0.35 17.61 0.36
N GLU A 73 0.63 18.50 1.32
CA GLU A 73 1.39 19.74 1.08
C GLU A 73 2.85 19.46 0.72
N GLN A 74 3.45 18.41 1.26
CA GLN A 74 4.87 18.10 1.07
C GLN A 74 5.15 17.19 -0.13
N HIS A 75 4.27 16.22 -0.39
CA HIS A 75 4.50 15.13 -1.35
C HIS A 75 3.46 15.07 -2.47
N GLY A 76 2.36 15.84 -2.37
CA GLY A 76 1.20 15.71 -3.26
C GLY A 76 0.35 14.50 -2.92
N GLU A 77 -0.53 14.13 -3.84
CA GLU A 77 -1.36 12.93 -3.70
C GLU A 77 -0.53 11.65 -3.76
N GLY A 78 -0.96 10.63 -3.01
CA GLY A 78 -0.26 9.34 -3.03
C GLY A 78 -0.47 8.48 -1.78
N LEU A 79 0.20 7.33 -1.79
CA LEU A 79 0.20 6.39 -0.67
C LEU A 79 0.96 7.00 0.50
N GLU A 80 0.29 7.11 1.65
CA GLU A 80 0.81 7.84 2.80
C GLU A 80 1.24 6.92 3.94
N HIS A 81 0.49 5.82 4.20
CA HIS A 81 0.81 4.88 5.25
C HIS A 81 0.30 3.47 4.95
N ILE A 82 0.81 2.52 5.72
CA ILE A 82 0.20 1.20 5.87
C ILE A 82 -0.29 1.05 7.30
N ALA A 83 -1.42 0.37 7.50
CA ALA A 83 -1.97 0.08 8.83
C ALA A 83 -1.84 -1.40 9.15
N LEU A 84 -1.12 -1.70 10.23
CA LEU A 84 -0.89 -3.04 10.75
C LEU A 84 -1.81 -3.28 11.94
N GLU A 85 -2.65 -4.30 11.84
CA GLU A 85 -3.58 -4.67 12.91
C GLU A 85 -2.84 -5.42 14.04
N THR A 86 -3.12 -5.00 15.27
CA THR A 86 -2.64 -5.62 16.51
C THR A 86 -3.79 -5.92 17.46
N ASP A 87 -3.59 -6.84 18.39
CA ASP A 87 -4.53 -7.16 19.47
C ASP A 87 -4.17 -6.50 20.81
N ASP A 88 -2.98 -5.91 20.93
CA ASP A 88 -2.50 -5.22 22.14
C ASP A 88 -1.65 -4.01 21.79
N ILE A 89 -2.32 -2.91 21.42
CA ILE A 89 -1.64 -1.69 20.97
C ILE A 89 -0.81 -1.04 22.08
N GLU A 90 -1.23 -1.14 23.35
CA GLU A 90 -0.48 -0.54 24.46
C GLU A 90 0.88 -1.23 24.64
N ALA A 91 0.89 -2.57 24.64
CA ALA A 91 2.13 -3.34 24.72
C ALA A 91 3.02 -3.13 23.48
N ASP A 92 2.42 -3.02 22.29
CA ASP A 92 3.16 -2.80 21.05
C ASP A 92 3.77 -1.42 20.99
N VAL A 93 3.03 -0.38 21.34
CA VAL A 93 3.55 1.00 21.42
C VAL A 93 4.66 1.11 22.46
N GLN A 94 4.55 0.41 23.61
CA GLN A 94 5.63 0.41 24.59
C GLN A 94 6.91 -0.23 24.02
N ARG A 95 6.80 -1.34 23.28
CA ARG A 95 7.96 -1.95 22.60
C ARG A 95 8.57 -1.03 21.55
N LEU A 96 7.76 -0.31 20.80
CA LEU A 96 8.25 0.68 19.84
C LEU A 96 9.03 1.82 20.53
N ARG A 97 8.52 2.32 21.66
CA ARG A 97 9.23 3.31 22.49
C ARG A 97 10.59 2.77 22.97
N ASP A 98 10.60 1.56 23.49
CA ASP A 98 11.82 0.91 23.98
C ASP A 98 12.85 0.69 22.85
N ALA A 99 12.38 0.50 21.61
CA ALA A 99 13.19 0.40 20.40
C ALA A 99 13.58 1.77 19.80
N GLY A 100 13.14 2.88 20.41
CA GLY A 100 13.44 4.23 19.95
C GLY A 100 12.73 4.64 18.66
N ALA A 101 11.56 4.07 18.39
CA ALA A 101 10.75 4.45 17.24
C ALA A 101 10.18 5.87 17.40
N PRO A 102 10.15 6.69 16.34
CA PRO A 102 9.55 8.02 16.37
C PRO A 102 8.03 7.93 16.29
N ILE A 103 7.35 7.94 17.45
CA ILE A 103 5.89 7.85 17.53
C ILE A 103 5.28 9.25 17.49
N PHE A 104 4.29 9.45 16.61
CA PHE A 104 3.58 10.72 16.48
C PHE A 104 2.95 11.15 17.78
N GLN A 105 3.31 12.36 18.28
CA GLN A 105 2.89 12.93 19.54
C GLN A 105 3.09 12.01 20.77
N ASP A 106 3.88 10.94 20.62
CA ASP A 106 4.13 9.93 21.66
C ASP A 106 2.83 9.40 22.30
N THR A 107 1.78 9.19 21.50
CA THR A 107 0.46 8.84 22.02
C THR A 107 -0.24 7.75 21.24
N ILE A 108 -1.23 7.13 21.88
CA ILE A 108 -2.25 6.28 21.28
C ILE A 108 -3.52 7.12 21.19
N PHE A 109 -4.07 7.23 19.99
CA PHE A 109 -5.31 7.94 19.72
C PHE A 109 -6.49 6.99 19.88
N ASP A 110 -7.55 7.45 20.53
CA ASP A 110 -8.85 6.78 20.51
C ASP A 110 -9.67 7.38 19.35
N ALA A 111 -9.57 6.74 18.18
CA ALA A 111 -10.21 7.17 16.95
C ALA A 111 -11.49 6.35 16.66
N ASN A 112 -12.20 6.70 15.60
CA ASN A 112 -13.44 6.00 15.23
C ASN A 112 -13.24 4.54 14.87
N ASP A 113 -12.11 4.23 14.28
CA ASP A 113 -11.80 2.88 13.76
C ASP A 113 -11.04 2.03 14.77
N GLY A 114 -10.54 2.63 15.85
CA GLY A 114 -9.81 1.87 16.85
C GLY A 114 -8.89 2.74 17.68
N TYR A 115 -8.08 2.09 18.48
CA TYR A 115 -6.90 2.70 19.04
C TYR A 115 -5.80 2.70 18.00
N GLU A 116 -5.22 3.88 17.74
CA GLU A 116 -4.26 4.09 16.66
C GLU A 116 -2.98 4.73 17.19
N ALA A 117 -1.84 4.29 16.67
CA ALA A 117 -0.55 4.91 16.91
C ALA A 117 0.24 4.95 15.61
N PHE A 118 0.91 6.07 15.32
CA PHE A 118 1.63 6.27 14.06
C PHE A 118 3.12 6.33 14.33
N VAL A 119 3.87 5.43 13.70
CA VAL A 119 5.33 5.47 13.63
C VAL A 119 5.70 6.29 12.40
N PHE A 120 6.37 7.41 12.64
CA PHE A 120 6.80 8.29 11.58
C PHE A 120 7.96 7.72 10.77
N PRO A 121 8.15 8.21 9.53
CA PRO A 121 9.34 7.89 8.77
C PRO A 121 10.63 8.17 9.55
N ASP A 122 11.59 7.30 9.39
CA ASP A 122 12.97 7.48 9.83
C ASP A 122 13.94 7.18 8.67
N ASP A 123 15.25 7.26 8.93
CA ASP A 123 16.28 7.11 7.89
C ASP A 123 16.30 5.71 7.22
N ALA A 124 15.47 4.76 7.65
CA ALA A 124 15.43 3.41 7.10
C ALA A 124 14.04 2.98 6.59
N ILE A 125 12.96 3.64 7.10
CA ILE A 125 11.58 3.41 6.66
C ILE A 125 11.00 4.77 6.26
N GLY A 126 10.99 5.05 4.97
CA GLY A 126 10.66 6.35 4.40
C GLY A 126 9.15 6.69 4.39
N PHE A 127 8.30 6.01 5.15
CA PHE A 127 6.85 6.25 5.21
C PHE A 127 6.26 5.95 6.58
N THR A 128 5.05 6.41 6.82
CA THR A 128 4.34 6.19 8.08
C THR A 128 3.81 4.76 8.19
N VAL A 129 4.00 4.14 9.36
CA VAL A 129 3.35 2.87 9.72
C VAL A 129 2.37 3.13 10.85
N GLU A 130 1.11 2.84 10.62
CA GLU A 130 0.07 2.86 11.63
C GLU A 130 -0.01 1.50 12.34
N LEU A 131 -0.09 1.50 13.67
CA LEU A 131 -0.61 0.38 14.43
C LEU A 131 -2.06 0.65 14.77
N ILE A 132 -2.93 -0.31 14.52
CA ILE A 132 -4.36 -0.19 14.82
C ILE A 132 -4.88 -1.40 15.59
N GLN A 133 -5.53 -1.14 16.72
CA GLN A 133 -6.35 -2.12 17.43
C GLN A 133 -7.83 -1.77 17.24
N PRO A 134 -8.55 -2.44 16.34
CA PRO A 134 -9.87 -2.01 15.91
C PRO A 134 -10.91 -2.08 17.01
N HIS A 135 -11.76 -1.07 17.15
CA HIS A 135 -12.98 -1.13 17.95
C HIS A 135 -13.97 -2.14 17.39
N LYS A 136 -14.91 -2.62 18.21
CA LYS A 136 -15.99 -3.50 17.75
C LYS A 136 -16.87 -2.88 16.66
N THR A 137 -16.95 -1.55 16.65
CA THR A 137 -17.75 -0.73 15.72
C THR A 137 -16.98 -0.28 14.50
N SER A 138 -15.66 -0.51 14.43
CA SER A 138 -14.84 -0.11 13.29
C SER A 138 -15.22 -0.86 12.02
N TRP A 139 -14.76 -0.34 10.88
CA TRP A 139 -14.91 -1.05 9.62
C TRP A 139 -14.35 -2.47 9.71
N ARG A 140 -15.14 -3.41 9.23
CA ARG A 140 -14.72 -4.80 9.02
C ARG A 140 -14.78 -5.11 7.55
N TYR A 141 -13.93 -6.01 7.10
CA TYR A 141 -14.09 -6.52 5.74
C TYR A 141 -15.44 -7.25 5.68
N PRO A 142 -16.33 -6.88 4.74
CA PRO A 142 -17.67 -7.46 4.70
C PRO A 142 -17.59 -8.98 4.39
N ASP A 143 -18.32 -9.79 5.13
CA ASP A 143 -18.31 -11.25 4.92
C ASP A 143 -18.82 -11.63 3.52
N ASP A 144 -19.79 -10.88 2.99
CA ASP A 144 -20.32 -11.04 1.64
C ASP A 144 -19.37 -10.61 0.52
N ALA A 145 -18.30 -9.92 0.86
CA ALA A 145 -17.27 -9.49 -0.11
C ALA A 145 -16.00 -10.37 -0.10
N ARG A 146 -15.90 -11.35 0.82
CA ARG A 146 -14.69 -12.18 0.93
C ARG A 146 -14.48 -13.09 -0.27
N ASP A 147 -15.58 -13.65 -0.78
CA ASP A 147 -15.59 -14.56 -1.92
C ASP A 147 -16.08 -13.88 -3.22
N ALA A 148 -16.40 -12.58 -3.15
CA ALA A 148 -16.86 -11.83 -4.30
C ALA A 148 -15.67 -11.39 -5.17
N PRO A 149 -15.86 -11.24 -6.49
CA PRO A 149 -14.87 -10.58 -7.34
C PRO A 149 -14.50 -9.20 -6.78
N VAL A 150 -13.21 -8.88 -6.77
CA VAL A 150 -12.71 -7.59 -6.29
C VAL A 150 -13.11 -6.47 -7.27
N SER A 151 -13.19 -6.80 -8.55
CA SER A 151 -13.54 -5.88 -9.63
C SER A 151 -14.72 -6.40 -10.46
N ASP A 152 -15.55 -5.46 -10.92
CA ASP A 152 -16.63 -5.75 -11.87
C ASP A 152 -16.18 -5.64 -13.34
N ALA A 153 -14.98 -5.08 -13.61
CA ALA A 153 -14.50 -4.76 -14.96
C ALA A 153 -13.25 -5.55 -15.37
N MET A 154 -12.51 -6.06 -14.41
CA MET A 154 -11.20 -6.70 -14.62
C MET A 154 -11.09 -8.01 -13.85
N GLY A 155 -10.12 -8.85 -14.24
CA GLY A 155 -9.85 -10.13 -13.59
C GLY A 155 -9.12 -10.03 -12.25
N LEU A 156 -9.31 -8.94 -11.50
CA LEU A 156 -8.62 -8.68 -10.24
C LEU A 156 -9.08 -9.65 -9.13
N ILE A 157 -8.11 -10.22 -8.46
CA ILE A 157 -8.32 -11.24 -7.42
C ILE A 157 -8.10 -10.65 -6.04
N ARG A 158 -6.98 -9.93 -5.85
CA ARG A 158 -6.57 -9.42 -4.52
C ARG A 158 -5.41 -8.44 -4.59
N LEU A 159 -5.17 -7.72 -3.50
CA LEU A 159 -3.87 -7.09 -3.25
C LEU A 159 -2.82 -8.20 -3.07
N GLN A 160 -1.74 -8.15 -3.85
CA GLN A 160 -0.64 -9.10 -3.71
C GLN A 160 0.47 -8.52 -2.84
N HIS A 161 0.95 -7.31 -3.17
CA HIS A 161 2.01 -6.67 -2.40
C HIS A 161 1.91 -5.14 -2.44
N ILE A 162 2.71 -4.52 -1.58
CA ILE A 162 2.96 -3.09 -1.55
C ILE A 162 4.44 -2.90 -1.86
N GLY A 163 4.75 -2.14 -2.91
CA GLY A 163 6.13 -1.82 -3.25
C GLY A 163 6.62 -0.60 -2.49
N ILE A 164 7.75 -0.77 -1.79
CA ILE A 164 8.48 0.33 -1.17
C ILE A 164 9.84 0.50 -1.80
N VAL A 165 10.24 1.75 -1.91
CA VAL A 165 11.55 2.12 -2.46
C VAL A 165 12.41 2.68 -1.34
N VAL A 166 13.63 2.16 -1.21
CA VAL A 166 14.57 2.54 -0.16
C VAL A 166 15.98 2.71 -0.70
N GLU A 167 16.80 3.51 -0.01
CA GLU A 167 18.22 3.69 -0.33
C GLU A 167 19.06 2.49 0.10
N ASP A 168 18.70 1.88 1.24
CA ASP A 168 19.37 0.68 1.78
C ASP A 168 18.33 -0.39 2.16
N MET A 169 18.17 -1.39 1.29
CA MET A 169 17.23 -2.49 1.50
C MET A 169 17.53 -3.28 2.79
N HIS A 170 18.81 -3.51 3.11
CA HIS A 170 19.16 -4.28 4.29
C HIS A 170 18.84 -3.51 5.58
N ALA A 171 19.12 -2.20 5.62
CA ALA A 171 18.76 -1.35 6.73
C ALA A 171 17.24 -1.31 6.94
N ALA A 172 16.47 -1.14 5.87
CA ALA A 172 15.01 -1.14 5.92
C ALA A 172 14.45 -2.48 6.44
N CYS A 173 14.92 -3.61 5.90
CA CYS A 173 14.51 -4.94 6.36
C CYS A 173 14.83 -5.16 7.85
N GLN A 174 16.02 -4.78 8.29
CA GLN A 174 16.41 -4.89 9.69
C GLN A 174 15.56 -3.98 10.60
N ARG A 175 15.20 -2.80 10.12
CA ARG A 175 14.33 -1.87 10.84
C ARG A 175 12.92 -2.41 11.01
N PHE A 176 12.33 -3.01 9.97
CA PHE A 176 11.04 -3.68 10.06
C PHE A 176 11.04 -4.84 11.05
N GLU A 177 12.08 -5.67 11.03
CA GLU A 177 12.23 -6.75 12.00
C GLU A 177 12.36 -6.23 13.43
N THR A 178 13.17 -5.19 13.64
CA THR A 178 13.39 -4.59 14.96
C THR A 178 12.12 -3.96 15.52
N LEU A 179 11.40 -3.16 14.73
CA LEU A 179 10.25 -2.41 15.19
C LEU A 179 8.97 -3.27 15.27
N PHE A 180 8.73 -4.07 14.24
CA PHE A 180 7.44 -4.75 14.06
C PHE A 180 7.52 -6.28 14.24
N GLY A 181 8.73 -6.83 14.40
CA GLY A 181 8.94 -8.27 14.48
C GLY A 181 8.64 -8.99 13.16
N LEU A 182 8.75 -8.28 12.03
CA LEU A 182 8.46 -8.77 10.69
C LEU A 182 9.78 -9.00 9.93
N PRO A 183 10.34 -10.22 9.94
CA PRO A 183 11.58 -10.52 9.25
C PRO A 183 11.40 -10.53 7.73
N ALA A 184 12.39 -10.02 7.02
CA ALA A 184 12.44 -10.11 5.58
C ALA A 184 12.91 -11.49 5.12
N GLN A 185 12.46 -11.90 3.95
CA GLN A 185 12.74 -13.17 3.29
C GLN A 185 13.08 -12.96 1.82
N ASP A 186 13.59 -14.04 1.20
CA ASP A 186 13.75 -14.13 -0.26
C ASP A 186 14.55 -12.96 -0.85
N PHE A 187 15.70 -12.67 -0.22
CA PHE A 187 16.62 -11.65 -0.71
C PHE A 187 17.15 -12.03 -2.10
N ARG A 188 16.98 -11.12 -3.05
CA ARG A 188 17.47 -11.29 -4.42
C ARG A 188 18.31 -10.10 -4.87
N ALA A 189 19.38 -10.42 -5.62
CA ALA A 189 19.94 -9.48 -6.56
C ALA A 189 19.22 -9.63 -7.89
N ASP A 190 19.06 -8.53 -8.62
CA ASP A 190 18.41 -8.60 -9.92
C ASP A 190 19.14 -9.59 -10.84
N GLN A 191 18.36 -10.32 -11.60
CA GLN A 191 18.79 -11.50 -12.34
C GLN A 191 19.62 -11.12 -13.56
N GLY A 192 20.89 -10.72 -13.32
CA GLY A 192 21.91 -10.63 -14.34
C GLY A 192 22.41 -9.24 -14.71
N GLN A 193 21.82 -8.17 -14.20
CA GLN A 193 22.28 -6.80 -14.44
C GLN A 193 22.91 -6.14 -13.21
N GLY A 194 22.64 -6.66 -11.99
CA GLY A 194 23.20 -6.17 -10.73
C GLY A 194 22.75 -4.74 -10.38
N MET A 195 21.59 -4.32 -10.90
CA MET A 195 21.10 -2.96 -10.73
C MET A 195 19.96 -2.84 -9.73
N GLN A 196 19.49 -3.95 -9.16
CA GLN A 196 18.43 -3.97 -8.16
C GLN A 196 18.72 -5.02 -7.09
N TYR A 197 18.41 -4.68 -5.86
CA TYR A 197 18.22 -5.63 -4.76
C TYR A 197 16.79 -5.54 -4.29
N ASP A 198 16.22 -6.68 -3.96
CA ASP A 198 14.88 -6.75 -3.40
C ASP A 198 14.74 -7.85 -2.36
N ALA A 199 13.75 -7.68 -1.50
CA ALA A 199 13.35 -8.64 -0.48
C ALA A 199 11.85 -8.53 -0.25
N ARG A 200 11.25 -9.50 0.42
CA ARG A 200 9.85 -9.42 0.83
C ARG A 200 9.70 -9.56 2.34
N ILE A 201 8.72 -8.84 2.88
CA ILE A 201 8.29 -8.91 4.28
C ILE A 201 6.82 -9.35 4.29
N LEU A 202 6.52 -10.49 4.91
CA LEU A 202 5.15 -11.01 4.96
C LEU A 202 4.34 -10.26 6.01
N LEU A 203 3.16 -9.77 5.62
CA LEU A 203 2.27 -8.98 6.48
C LEU A 203 1.07 -9.77 7.02
N GLY A 204 1.00 -11.08 6.78
CA GLY A 204 -0.21 -11.87 6.98
C GLY A 204 -1.19 -11.70 5.79
N ASN A 205 -2.40 -12.25 5.92
CA ASN A 205 -3.46 -12.22 4.90
C ASN A 205 -2.98 -12.34 3.43
N LYS A 206 -1.98 -13.18 3.19
CA LYS A 206 -1.39 -13.45 1.86
C LYS A 206 -0.88 -12.19 1.13
N CYS A 207 -0.46 -11.17 1.86
CA CYS A 207 0.12 -9.93 1.35
C CYS A 207 1.53 -9.74 1.89
N TRP A 208 2.37 -9.00 1.17
CA TRP A 208 3.72 -8.66 1.63
C TRP A 208 4.14 -7.26 1.19
N ILE A 209 5.20 -6.77 1.82
CA ILE A 209 5.94 -5.62 1.32
C ILE A 209 7.04 -6.14 0.39
N HIS A 210 7.13 -5.56 -0.80
CA HIS A 210 8.25 -5.71 -1.72
C HIS A 210 9.22 -4.55 -1.49
N VAL A 211 10.32 -4.83 -0.81
CA VAL A 211 11.36 -3.84 -0.51
C VAL A 211 12.34 -3.78 -1.66
N VAL A 212 12.49 -2.62 -2.27
CA VAL A 212 13.30 -2.46 -3.49
C VAL A 212 14.35 -1.36 -3.33
N GLN A 213 15.59 -1.71 -3.62
CA GLN A 213 16.71 -0.79 -3.83
C GLN A 213 17.17 -0.90 -5.28
N ASN A 214 17.26 0.21 -6.01
CA ASN A 214 17.54 0.19 -7.45
C ASN A 214 18.51 1.30 -7.85
N TRP A 215 19.50 0.97 -8.69
CA TRP A 215 20.53 1.90 -9.20
C TRP A 215 20.39 2.22 -10.68
N ASN A 216 19.41 1.67 -11.38
CA ASN A 216 19.20 1.94 -12.79
C ASN A 216 18.46 3.28 -12.99
N PRO A 217 19.10 4.32 -13.54
CA PRO A 217 18.44 5.62 -13.73
C PRO A 217 17.22 5.58 -14.66
N GLU A 218 17.11 4.56 -15.50
CA GLU A 218 15.97 4.38 -16.40
C GLU A 218 14.80 3.63 -15.74
N SER A 219 15.00 3.10 -14.53
CA SER A 219 13.94 2.41 -13.81
C SER A 219 12.98 3.39 -13.15
N ARG A 220 11.71 3.02 -13.10
CA ARG A 220 10.65 3.73 -12.41
C ARG A 220 10.97 3.92 -10.93
N VAL A 221 11.46 2.87 -10.28
CA VAL A 221 11.83 2.83 -8.86
C VAL A 221 12.95 3.83 -8.55
N TYR A 222 14.00 3.88 -9.37
CA TYR A 222 15.08 4.86 -9.22
C TYR A 222 14.55 6.30 -9.37
N GLN A 223 13.70 6.54 -10.37
CA GLN A 223 13.12 7.86 -10.60
C GLN A 223 12.22 8.30 -9.45
N PHE A 224 11.45 7.38 -8.87
CA PHE A 224 10.67 7.66 -7.66
C PHE A 224 11.57 8.07 -6.50
N LEU A 225 12.59 7.27 -6.18
CA LEU A 225 13.53 7.54 -5.07
C LEU A 225 14.17 8.93 -5.19
N HIS A 226 14.62 9.30 -6.40
CA HIS A 226 15.31 10.58 -6.63
C HIS A 226 14.36 11.76 -6.76
N GLY A 227 13.09 11.53 -7.05
CA GLY A 227 12.08 12.57 -7.16
C GLY A 227 11.26 12.81 -5.91
N LYS A 228 10.94 11.75 -5.17
CA LYS A 228 10.05 11.79 -4.00
C LYS A 228 10.72 11.32 -2.69
N GLY A 229 11.91 10.69 -2.77
CA GLY A 229 12.57 10.07 -1.62
C GLY A 229 12.15 8.62 -1.40
N GLU A 230 12.55 8.06 -0.26
CA GLU A 230 12.10 6.74 0.18
C GLU A 230 10.60 6.74 0.47
N GLY A 231 9.93 5.61 0.24
CA GLY A 231 8.50 5.55 0.56
C GLY A 231 7.71 4.46 -0.16
N LEU A 232 6.39 4.57 -0.02
CA LEU A 232 5.40 3.72 -0.69
C LEU A 232 5.28 4.15 -2.16
N GLU A 233 5.64 3.26 -3.08
CA GLU A 233 5.72 3.59 -4.49
C GLU A 233 4.54 3.03 -5.30
N HIS A 234 4.09 1.81 -4.98
CA HIS A 234 2.97 1.18 -5.67
C HIS A 234 2.20 0.19 -4.80
N ILE A 235 1.00 -0.14 -5.26
CA ILE A 235 0.30 -1.35 -4.88
C ILE A 235 0.27 -2.31 -6.07
N ALA A 236 0.39 -3.60 -5.82
CA ALA A 236 0.27 -4.63 -6.83
C ALA A 236 -1.02 -5.41 -6.66
N LEU A 237 -1.86 -5.38 -7.69
CA LEU A 237 -3.12 -6.10 -7.74
C LEU A 237 -2.94 -7.37 -8.56
N GLN A 238 -3.14 -8.52 -7.92
CA GLN A 238 -3.10 -9.80 -8.61
C GLN A 238 -4.31 -9.94 -9.53
N THR A 239 -4.04 -10.36 -10.76
CA THR A 239 -5.07 -10.69 -11.75
C THR A 239 -4.94 -12.12 -12.26
N GLY A 240 -6.03 -12.72 -12.67
CA GLY A 240 -6.05 -14.00 -13.41
C GLY A 240 -6.03 -13.82 -14.92
N ALA A 241 -6.13 -12.58 -15.44
CA ALA A 241 -6.39 -12.31 -16.86
C ALA A 241 -5.67 -11.03 -17.33
N ILE A 242 -4.34 -10.94 -17.15
CA ILE A 242 -3.59 -9.69 -17.41
C ILE A 242 -3.73 -9.19 -18.86
N ALA A 243 -3.84 -10.08 -19.84
CA ALA A 243 -3.97 -9.67 -21.24
C ALA A 243 -5.30 -8.98 -21.51
N GLU A 244 -6.40 -9.52 -20.99
CA GLU A 244 -7.74 -8.96 -21.08
C GLU A 244 -7.84 -7.65 -20.30
N ASP A 245 -7.22 -7.57 -19.12
CA ASP A 245 -7.18 -6.37 -18.29
C ASP A 245 -6.44 -5.22 -19.01
N ILE A 246 -5.34 -5.51 -19.68
CA ILE A 246 -4.60 -4.55 -20.49
C ILE A 246 -5.42 -4.08 -21.71
N GLU A 247 -6.17 -4.98 -22.35
CA GLU A 247 -7.08 -4.61 -23.43
C GLU A 247 -8.20 -3.67 -22.92
N HIS A 248 -8.77 -3.96 -21.75
CA HIS A 248 -9.72 -3.08 -21.08
C HIS A 248 -9.13 -1.67 -20.85
N LEU A 249 -7.96 -1.58 -20.23
CA LEU A 249 -7.27 -0.30 -19.95
C LEU A 249 -6.99 0.49 -21.23
N ASN A 250 -6.54 -0.17 -22.28
CA ASN A 250 -6.32 0.46 -23.59
C ASN A 250 -7.64 0.99 -24.20
N THR A 251 -8.75 0.25 -24.05
CA THR A 251 -10.07 0.63 -24.58
C THR A 251 -10.58 1.92 -23.92
N ILE A 252 -10.36 2.08 -22.62
CA ILE A 252 -10.75 3.29 -21.89
C ILE A 252 -9.70 4.40 -21.92
N GLY A 253 -8.59 4.18 -22.64
CA GLY A 253 -7.54 5.16 -22.85
C GLY A 253 -6.63 5.40 -21.65
N THR A 254 -6.56 4.45 -20.73
CA THR A 254 -5.66 4.56 -19.55
C THR A 254 -4.23 4.19 -19.97
N PRO A 255 -3.25 5.06 -19.76
CA PRO A 255 -1.88 4.81 -20.14
C PRO A 255 -1.23 3.71 -19.29
N ILE A 256 -0.50 2.87 -19.99
CA ILE A 256 0.29 1.80 -19.39
C ILE A 256 1.75 2.06 -19.67
N TRP A 257 2.59 1.90 -18.66
CA TRP A 257 4.02 2.10 -18.79
C TRP A 257 4.61 1.24 -19.90
N ARG A 258 5.36 1.88 -20.82
CA ARG A 258 5.92 1.27 -22.02
C ARG A 258 4.89 0.57 -22.91
N ARG A 259 3.60 0.72 -22.65
CA ARG A 259 2.48 0.09 -23.38
C ARG A 259 2.66 -1.43 -23.55
N SER A 260 3.20 -2.11 -22.54
CA SER A 260 3.55 -3.51 -22.64
C SER A 260 3.32 -4.26 -21.34
N ILE A 261 3.04 -5.56 -21.48
CA ILE A 261 3.13 -6.54 -20.42
C ILE A 261 4.60 -6.97 -20.36
N LEU A 262 5.21 -6.86 -19.21
CA LEU A 262 6.56 -7.34 -18.93
C LEU A 262 6.49 -8.79 -18.48
N ASN A 263 7.39 -9.62 -18.98
CA ASN A 263 7.59 -10.97 -18.45
C ASN A 263 8.75 -10.91 -17.47
N ALA A 264 8.41 -10.69 -16.20
CA ALA A 264 9.35 -10.58 -15.09
C ALA A 264 9.51 -11.93 -14.36
N PRO A 265 10.51 -12.08 -13.48
CA PRO A 265 10.69 -13.32 -12.70
C PRO A 265 9.47 -13.70 -11.86
N ASP A 266 8.70 -12.73 -11.40
CA ASP A 266 7.55 -12.92 -10.51
C ASP A 266 6.24 -13.16 -11.25
N GLY A 267 6.17 -12.78 -12.52
CA GLY A 267 4.96 -12.93 -13.29
C GLY A 267 4.94 -12.08 -14.55
N PHE A 268 3.77 -12.00 -15.13
CA PHE A 268 3.48 -10.99 -16.14
C PHE A 268 3.01 -9.73 -15.42
N GLU A 269 3.67 -8.60 -15.69
CA GLU A 269 3.47 -7.33 -14.99
C GLU A 269 3.11 -6.21 -15.95
N ALA A 270 2.23 -5.31 -15.51
CA ALA A 270 1.95 -4.08 -16.21
C ALA A 270 1.69 -2.96 -15.19
N PHE A 271 2.11 -1.74 -15.51
CA PHE A 271 2.06 -0.60 -14.59
C PHE A 271 1.17 0.51 -15.15
N VAL A 272 0.17 0.91 -14.37
CA VAL A 272 -0.64 2.10 -14.61
C VAL A 272 0.01 3.26 -13.84
N TYR A 273 0.34 4.35 -14.54
CA TYR A 273 1.03 5.48 -13.96
C TYR A 273 0.10 6.50 -13.29
N PRO A 274 0.60 7.25 -12.28
CA PRO A 274 -0.16 8.28 -11.58
C PRO A 274 -0.66 9.40 -12.49
N ASP A 275 0.19 9.88 -13.39
CA ASP A 275 -0.06 11.08 -14.20
C ASP A 275 -1.30 10.99 -15.11
N ASP A 276 -1.76 9.79 -15.38
CA ASP A 276 -2.78 9.52 -16.39
C ASP A 276 -3.95 8.67 -15.87
N GLY A 277 -3.94 8.26 -14.61
CA GLY A 277 -4.94 7.34 -14.11
C GLY A 277 -5.35 7.52 -12.66
N VAL A 278 -4.39 7.37 -11.77
CA VAL A 278 -4.57 7.44 -10.31
C VAL A 278 -3.37 8.15 -9.70
N ASP A 279 -3.45 8.50 -8.43
CA ASP A 279 -2.48 9.41 -7.80
C ASP A 279 -1.14 8.74 -7.41
N PHE A 280 -0.99 7.44 -7.75
CA PHE A 280 0.22 6.65 -7.52
C PHE A 280 0.28 5.48 -8.52
N THR A 281 1.39 4.76 -8.57
CA THR A 281 1.52 3.60 -9.49
C THR A 281 0.67 2.42 -9.01
N VAL A 282 -0.09 1.84 -9.92
CA VAL A 282 -0.76 0.54 -9.71
C VAL A 282 -0.13 -0.49 -10.63
N GLU A 283 0.40 -1.54 -10.05
CA GLU A 283 0.87 -2.70 -10.76
C GLU A 283 -0.26 -3.72 -10.93
N LEU A 284 -0.42 -4.26 -12.12
CA LEU A 284 -1.19 -5.47 -12.38
C LEU A 284 -0.19 -6.62 -12.49
N ILE A 285 -0.39 -7.69 -11.74
CA ILE A 285 0.48 -8.85 -11.78
C ILE A 285 -0.30 -10.14 -11.92
N GLN A 286 0.08 -10.95 -12.91
CA GLN A 286 -0.35 -12.33 -13.04
C GLN A 286 0.84 -13.24 -12.70
N PRO A 287 0.92 -13.78 -11.47
CA PRO A 287 2.10 -14.49 -10.99
C PRO A 287 2.41 -15.73 -11.81
N HIS A 288 3.70 -16.03 -12.01
CA HIS A 288 4.11 -17.36 -12.45
C HIS A 288 3.91 -18.38 -11.31
N PRO A 289 3.63 -19.66 -11.63
CA PRO A 289 3.43 -20.72 -10.61
C PRO A 289 4.60 -20.90 -9.63
N THR A 290 5.79 -20.44 -10.00
CA THR A 290 7.03 -20.55 -9.22
C THR A 290 7.47 -19.23 -8.60
N SER A 291 6.68 -18.17 -8.75
CA SER A 291 7.03 -16.83 -8.27
C SER A 291 6.83 -16.67 -6.77
N TRP A 292 7.37 -15.58 -6.25
CA TRP A 292 7.13 -15.15 -4.88
C TRP A 292 5.63 -15.05 -4.55
N GLY A 293 5.25 -15.58 -3.40
CA GLY A 293 3.90 -15.49 -2.91
C GLY A 293 2.83 -16.16 -3.79
N TYR A 294 3.25 -16.89 -4.81
CA TYR A 294 2.38 -17.87 -5.41
C TYR A 294 2.28 -19.05 -4.45
N GLU A 295 1.22 -19.06 -3.68
CA GLU A 295 0.78 -20.24 -2.95
C GLU A 295 -0.29 -20.88 -3.83
N ALA A 296 -0.02 -22.07 -4.32
CA ALA A 296 -1.07 -22.91 -4.89
C ALA A 296 -2.09 -23.13 -3.77
N ASP A 297 -3.33 -22.73 -4.01
CA ASP A 297 -4.46 -22.97 -3.12
C ASP A 297 -4.67 -24.47 -2.91
#